data_14074b392cad054fbeaea08710c802fc
#
_entry.id   14074b392cad054fbeaea08710c802fc
#
_cell.length_a   1.000
_cell.length_b   1.000
_cell.length_c   1.000
_cell.angle_alpha   90.00
_cell.angle_beta   90.00
_cell.angle_gamma   90.00
#
_symmetry.space_group_name_H-M   'P 1'
#
loop_
_entity.id
_entity.type
_entity.pdbx_description
1 polymer ?
#
loop_
_entity_poly.entity_id
_entity_poly.type
_entity_poly.pdbx_seq_one_letter_code
_entity_poly.pdbx_strand_id
1 'polypeptide(L)'
;MPMKRLEYLRGISDEECARLRRVGVLNTNQLIHATTLVIDRDRLARRTGITADRLLALGEQAQLLEVSGISRWLQAVVRLGITSARQLAREQPSELYERIIRLTGPGSAPMPSDVEYWVSQARYLDIVEVAEETRTDRLRRWSPR
;
A
#
# COMPACT_ATOMS: atom_id res chain seq x y z
N MET A 1 5.54 3.85 14.18
CA MET A 1 4.90 3.70 12.88
C MET A 1 4.56 5.05 12.32
N PRO A 2 4.93 5.34 11.07
CA PRO A 2 4.68 6.66 10.50
C PRO A 2 3.21 6.83 10.18
N MET A 3 2.50 7.46 11.07
CA MET A 3 1.13 7.90 10.84
C MET A 3 1.16 9.21 10.07
N LYS A 4 0.59 9.24 8.87
CA LYS A 4 0.59 10.41 8.01
C LYS A 4 -0.82 10.98 7.87
N ARG A 5 -0.90 12.27 7.55
CA ARG A 5 -2.17 12.90 7.19
C ARG A 5 -2.66 12.33 5.86
N LEU A 6 -3.97 12.31 5.65
CA LEU A 6 -4.56 11.78 4.40
C LEU A 6 -4.02 12.51 3.16
N GLU A 7 -3.78 13.80 3.27
CA GLU A 7 -3.26 14.62 2.17
C GLU A 7 -1.88 14.16 1.68
N TYR A 8 -1.18 13.36 2.46
CA TYR A 8 0.11 12.82 2.07
C TYR A 8 -0.01 11.78 0.95
N LEU A 9 -1.18 11.20 0.78
CA LEU A 9 -1.43 10.21 -0.26
C LEU A 9 -1.49 10.90 -1.63
N ARG A 10 -0.78 10.34 -2.59
CA ARG A 10 -0.72 10.92 -3.94
C ARG A 10 -2.04 10.75 -4.65
N GLY A 11 -2.51 11.84 -5.25
CA GLY A 11 -3.74 11.83 -6.04
C GLY A 11 -5.02 11.85 -5.22
N ILE A 12 -4.93 11.90 -3.89
CA ILE A 12 -6.13 12.04 -3.07
C ILE A 12 -6.65 13.48 -3.20
N SER A 13 -7.97 13.62 -3.35
CA SER A 13 -8.60 14.93 -3.45
C SER A 13 -9.00 15.46 -2.07
N ASP A 14 -9.19 16.78 -1.99
CA ASP A 14 -9.69 17.40 -0.76
C ASP A 14 -11.08 16.88 -0.40
N GLU A 15 -11.91 16.60 -1.41
CA GLU A 15 -13.24 16.05 -1.18
C GLU A 15 -13.15 14.64 -0.60
N GLU A 16 -12.28 13.80 -1.12
CA GLU A 16 -12.06 12.46 -0.56
C GLU A 16 -11.60 12.54 0.89
N CYS A 17 -10.66 13.43 1.19
CA CYS A 17 -10.21 13.64 2.57
C CYS A 17 -11.35 14.06 3.48
N ALA A 18 -12.20 15.00 3.03
CA ALA A 18 -13.34 15.47 3.80
C ALA A 18 -14.35 14.35 4.08
N ARG A 19 -14.65 13.54 3.06
CA ARG A 19 -15.59 12.43 3.20
C ARG A 19 -15.07 11.38 4.18
N LEU A 20 -13.80 11.05 4.09
CA LEU A 20 -13.17 10.09 5.01
C LEU A 20 -13.20 10.63 6.45
N ARG A 21 -12.87 11.90 6.66
CA ARG A 21 -12.87 12.50 7.98
C ARG A 21 -14.26 12.53 8.62
N ARG A 22 -15.30 12.71 7.85
CA ARG A 22 -16.68 12.68 8.35
C ARG A 22 -17.06 11.35 8.99
N VAL A 23 -16.44 10.27 8.57
CA VAL A 23 -16.72 8.94 9.12
C VAL A 23 -15.61 8.44 10.05
N GLY A 24 -14.74 9.35 10.50
CA GLY A 24 -13.73 9.05 11.50
C GLY A 24 -12.40 8.54 10.99
N VAL A 25 -12.17 8.55 9.68
CA VAL A 25 -10.87 8.19 9.09
C VAL A 25 -10.05 9.45 8.95
N LEU A 26 -9.11 9.67 9.88
CA LEU A 26 -8.39 10.94 10.02
C LEU A 26 -6.96 10.88 9.49
N ASN A 27 -6.39 9.69 9.35
CA ASN A 27 -4.99 9.51 8.97
C ASN A 27 -4.77 8.21 8.20
N THR A 28 -3.56 8.02 7.69
CA THR A 28 -3.22 6.84 6.89
C THR A 28 -3.34 5.54 7.67
N ASN A 29 -3.02 5.53 8.96
CA ASN A 29 -3.13 4.34 9.78
C ASN A 29 -4.59 3.88 9.91
N GLN A 30 -5.49 4.81 10.18
CA GLN A 30 -6.92 4.52 10.26
C GLN A 30 -7.48 4.08 8.91
N LEU A 31 -6.98 4.66 7.82
CA LEU A 31 -7.39 4.26 6.47
C LEU A 31 -7.00 2.81 6.19
N ILE A 32 -5.80 2.40 6.57
CA ILE A 32 -5.36 1.01 6.42
C ILE A 32 -6.31 0.08 7.16
N HIS A 33 -6.60 0.35 8.42
CA HIS A 33 -7.51 -0.47 9.22
C HIS A 33 -8.91 -0.57 8.61
N ALA A 34 -9.40 0.52 8.03
CA ALA A 34 -10.75 0.56 7.45
C ALA A 34 -10.81 -0.08 6.06
N THR A 35 -9.68 -0.36 5.42
CA THR A 35 -9.63 -0.88 4.05
C THR A 35 -8.97 -2.24 3.91
N THR A 36 -8.44 -2.80 4.99
CA THR A 36 -7.74 -4.09 4.96
C THR A 36 -8.65 -5.25 4.54
N LEU A 37 -9.86 -5.30 5.11
CA LEU A 37 -10.81 -6.36 4.79
C LEU A 37 -11.83 -5.88 3.76
N VAL A 38 -12.24 -6.77 2.85
CA VAL A 38 -13.24 -6.45 1.82
C VAL A 38 -14.52 -5.93 2.45
N ILE A 39 -15.01 -6.60 3.50
CA ILE A 39 -16.26 -6.20 4.16
C ILE A 39 -16.19 -4.79 4.75
N ASP A 40 -15.09 -4.45 5.36
CA ASP A 40 -14.90 -3.12 5.95
C ASP A 40 -14.75 -2.06 4.86
N ARG A 41 -14.04 -2.39 3.79
CA ARG A 41 -13.85 -1.51 2.64
C ARG A 41 -15.18 -1.23 1.94
N ASP A 42 -16.02 -2.24 1.77
CA ASP A 42 -17.35 -2.07 1.18
C ASP A 42 -18.25 -1.21 2.07
N ARG A 43 -18.15 -1.38 3.38
CA ARG A 43 -18.88 -0.54 4.34
C ARG A 43 -18.43 0.91 4.24
N LEU A 44 -17.14 1.15 4.18
CA LEU A 44 -16.58 2.49 4.05
C LEU A 44 -17.02 3.13 2.72
N ALA A 45 -17.04 2.35 1.63
CA ALA A 45 -17.50 2.83 0.33
C ALA A 45 -18.94 3.33 0.40
N ARG A 46 -19.82 2.58 1.05
CA ARG A 46 -21.23 3.00 1.21
C ARG A 46 -21.36 4.26 2.05
N ARG A 47 -20.53 4.41 3.08
CA ARG A 47 -20.61 5.57 3.99
C ARG A 47 -20.03 6.84 3.39
N THR A 48 -19.03 6.71 2.53
CA THR A 48 -18.31 7.86 1.96
C THR A 48 -18.73 8.21 0.54
N GLY A 49 -19.30 7.27 -0.20
CA GLY A 49 -19.55 7.43 -1.63
C GLY A 49 -18.29 7.29 -2.49
N ILE A 50 -17.15 6.96 -1.87
CA ILE A 50 -15.92 6.63 -2.60
C ILE A 50 -16.01 5.16 -2.98
N THR A 51 -15.64 4.81 -4.22
CA THR A 51 -15.74 3.42 -4.68
C THR A 51 -14.79 2.52 -3.89
N ALA A 52 -15.18 1.25 -3.75
CA ALA A 52 -14.34 0.26 -3.08
C ALA A 52 -12.97 0.11 -3.76
N ASP A 53 -12.93 0.16 -5.09
CA ASP A 53 -11.67 0.09 -5.85
C ASP A 53 -10.76 1.27 -5.55
N ARG A 54 -11.35 2.47 -5.46
CA ARG A 54 -10.57 3.67 -5.09
C ARG A 54 -10.03 3.57 -3.68
N LEU A 55 -10.86 3.10 -2.75
CA LEU A 55 -10.45 2.90 -1.36
C LEU A 55 -9.34 1.85 -1.25
N LEU A 56 -9.43 0.79 -2.04
CA LEU A 56 -8.35 -0.21 -2.10
C LEU A 56 -7.04 0.43 -2.53
N ALA A 57 -7.06 1.22 -3.60
CA ALA A 57 -5.86 1.89 -4.11
C ALA A 57 -5.25 2.83 -3.06
N LEU A 58 -6.09 3.61 -2.39
CA LEU A 58 -5.64 4.53 -1.33
C LEU A 58 -5.09 3.76 -0.13
N GLY A 59 -5.75 2.70 0.28
CA GLY A 59 -5.31 1.85 1.39
C GLY A 59 -3.99 1.14 1.09
N GLU A 60 -3.83 0.64 -0.12
CA GLU A 60 -2.58 0.01 -0.55
C GLU A 60 -1.42 1.01 -0.57
N GLN A 61 -1.67 2.22 -1.03
CA GLN A 61 -0.66 3.28 -1.00
C GLN A 61 -0.29 3.65 0.44
N ALA A 62 -1.29 3.76 1.31
CA ALA A 62 -1.06 4.06 2.72
C ALA A 62 -0.21 2.96 3.38
N GLN A 63 -0.49 1.70 3.06
CA GLN A 63 0.28 0.58 3.59
C GLN A 63 1.72 0.58 3.07
N LEU A 64 1.92 0.91 1.81
CA LEU A 64 3.27 1.01 1.25
C LEU A 64 4.09 2.07 1.98
N LEU A 65 3.46 3.18 2.40
CA LEU A 65 4.12 4.22 3.18
C LEU A 65 4.56 3.75 4.58
N GLU A 66 4.01 2.66 5.08
CA GLU A 66 4.45 2.10 6.36
C GLU A 66 5.79 1.38 6.29
N VAL A 67 6.27 1.07 5.08
CA VAL A 67 7.59 0.49 4.90
C VAL A 67 8.63 1.55 5.30
N SER A 68 9.39 1.28 6.34
CA SER A 68 10.36 2.23 6.89
C SER A 68 11.44 2.56 5.86
N GLY A 69 11.70 3.84 5.67
CA GLY A 69 12.74 4.33 4.78
C GLY A 69 12.34 4.46 3.32
N ILE A 70 11.13 4.02 2.94
CA ILE A 70 10.70 4.06 1.54
C ILE A 70 10.19 5.44 1.10
N SER A 71 9.75 6.27 2.03
CA SER A 71 9.08 7.55 1.70
C SER A 71 9.87 8.39 0.71
N ARG A 72 11.18 8.50 0.92
CA ARG A 72 12.09 9.26 0.06
C ARG A 72 12.12 8.72 -1.38
N TRP A 73 11.93 7.40 -1.53
CA TRP A 73 12.06 6.69 -2.80
C TRP A 73 10.71 6.28 -3.39
N LEU A 74 9.63 6.67 -2.74
CA LEU A 74 8.29 6.23 -3.10
C LEU A 74 7.93 6.55 -4.55
N GLN A 75 8.29 7.75 -5.03
CA GLN A 75 8.02 8.12 -6.42
C GLN A 75 8.71 7.18 -7.40
N ALA A 76 9.97 6.86 -7.14
CA ALA A 76 10.71 5.93 -7.99
C ALA A 76 10.07 4.55 -8.00
N VAL A 77 9.70 4.05 -6.82
CA VAL A 77 9.05 2.74 -6.68
C VAL A 77 7.72 2.70 -7.42
N VAL A 78 6.90 3.73 -7.27
CA VAL A 78 5.60 3.83 -7.95
C VAL A 78 5.78 3.92 -9.47
N ARG A 79 6.79 4.65 -9.95
CA ARG A 79 7.08 4.74 -11.39
C ARG A 79 7.50 3.40 -12.00
N LEU A 80 8.00 2.48 -11.18
CA LEU A 80 8.32 1.12 -11.61
C LEU A 80 7.10 0.18 -11.58
N GLY A 81 5.92 0.71 -11.24
CA GLY A 81 4.68 -0.06 -11.23
C GLY A 81 4.38 -0.71 -9.89
N ILE A 82 5.15 -0.43 -8.85
CA ILE A 82 4.94 -1.00 -7.52
C ILE A 82 4.10 -0.02 -6.70
N THR A 83 2.82 -0.36 -6.51
CA THR A 83 1.85 0.51 -5.84
C THR A 83 1.27 -0.08 -4.56
N SER A 84 1.69 -1.28 -4.18
CA SER A 84 1.21 -1.95 -2.96
C SER A 84 2.34 -2.72 -2.29
N ALA A 85 2.15 -2.99 -0.99
CA ALA A 85 3.07 -3.84 -0.25
C ALA A 85 3.12 -5.25 -0.85
N ARG A 86 1.99 -5.74 -1.37
CA ARG A 86 1.91 -7.04 -2.04
C ARG A 86 2.87 -7.11 -3.23
N GLN A 87 2.85 -6.11 -4.09
CA GLN A 87 3.74 -6.06 -5.24
C GLN A 87 5.20 -5.96 -4.81
N LEU A 88 5.48 -5.13 -3.81
CA LEU A 88 6.83 -4.98 -3.28
C LEU A 88 7.34 -6.29 -2.68
N ALA A 89 6.48 -7.02 -1.97
CA ALA A 89 6.83 -8.29 -1.34
C ALA A 89 7.27 -9.36 -2.35
N ARG A 90 6.80 -9.25 -3.58
CA ARG A 90 7.12 -10.20 -4.66
C ARG A 90 8.39 -9.85 -5.43
N GLU A 91 8.96 -8.68 -5.19
CA GLU A 91 10.15 -8.24 -5.89
C GLU A 91 11.39 -8.96 -5.40
N GLN A 92 12.32 -9.20 -6.33
CA GLN A 92 13.65 -9.66 -5.99
C GLN A 92 14.49 -8.43 -5.65
N PRO A 93 15.04 -8.32 -4.43
CA PRO A 93 15.70 -7.08 -4.01
C PRO A 93 16.82 -6.59 -4.92
N SER A 94 17.66 -7.50 -5.41
CA SER A 94 18.77 -7.11 -6.29
C SER A 94 18.29 -6.56 -7.63
N GLU A 95 17.25 -7.16 -8.20
CA GLU A 95 16.66 -6.70 -9.46
C GLU A 95 15.96 -5.36 -9.28
N LEU A 96 15.24 -5.21 -8.19
CA LEU A 96 14.56 -3.95 -7.87
C LEU A 96 15.57 -2.83 -7.67
N TYR A 97 16.65 -3.10 -6.95
CA TYR A 97 17.72 -2.14 -6.73
C TYR A 97 18.29 -1.64 -8.07
N GLU A 98 18.60 -2.54 -8.99
CA GLU A 98 19.11 -2.18 -10.30
C GLU A 98 18.13 -1.32 -11.12
N ARG A 99 16.85 -1.66 -11.05
CA ARG A 99 15.81 -0.89 -11.73
C ARG A 99 15.70 0.52 -11.16
N ILE A 100 15.83 0.67 -9.85
CA ILE A 100 15.82 1.98 -9.19
C ILE A 100 17.04 2.80 -9.63
N ILE A 101 18.21 2.20 -9.67
CA ILE A 101 19.45 2.90 -10.12
C ILE A 101 19.28 3.39 -11.54
N ARG A 102 18.75 2.57 -12.44
CA ARG A 102 18.54 2.99 -13.84
C ARG A 102 17.59 4.17 -13.93
N LEU A 103 16.61 4.22 -13.04
CA LEU A 103 15.61 5.29 -13.06
C LEU A 103 16.12 6.58 -12.43
N THR A 104 16.84 6.50 -11.31
CA THR A 104 17.25 7.66 -10.51
C THR A 104 18.69 8.09 -10.73
N GLY A 105 19.53 7.21 -11.28
CA GLY A 105 20.96 7.42 -11.39
C GLY A 105 21.71 7.01 -10.12
N PRO A 106 23.00 6.65 -10.24
CA PRO A 106 23.76 6.08 -9.12
C PRO A 106 23.96 7.04 -7.94
N GLY A 107 23.97 8.34 -8.19
CA GLY A 107 24.14 9.35 -7.12
C GLY A 107 22.91 9.59 -6.28
N SER A 108 21.75 9.09 -6.71
CA SER A 108 20.47 9.31 -6.05
C SER A 108 19.77 8.00 -5.67
N ALA A 109 20.49 6.89 -5.68
CA ALA A 109 19.92 5.59 -5.39
C ALA A 109 19.98 5.28 -3.89
N PRO A 110 19.06 4.45 -3.39
CA PRO A 110 19.19 3.91 -2.03
C PRO A 110 20.35 2.91 -1.95
N MET A 111 20.66 2.46 -0.76
CA MET A 111 21.62 1.36 -0.58
C MET A 111 20.96 0.02 -0.91
N PRO A 112 21.71 -0.98 -1.38
CA PRO A 112 21.15 -2.32 -1.60
C PRO A 112 20.46 -2.90 -0.36
N SER A 113 21.03 -2.65 0.82
CA SER A 113 20.46 -3.10 2.09
C SER A 113 19.12 -2.44 2.40
N ASP A 114 18.93 -1.20 1.96
CA ASP A 114 17.64 -0.51 2.12
C ASP A 114 16.55 -1.24 1.35
N VAL A 115 16.84 -1.60 0.12
CA VAL A 115 15.88 -2.29 -0.75
C VAL A 115 15.55 -3.68 -0.19
N GLU A 116 16.54 -4.41 0.28
CA GLU A 116 16.32 -5.69 0.95
C GLU A 116 15.39 -5.55 2.15
N TYR A 117 15.60 -4.51 2.94
CA TYR A 117 14.79 -4.22 4.11
C TYR A 117 13.35 -3.90 3.72
N TRP A 118 13.15 -3.08 2.67
CA TRP A 118 11.81 -2.75 2.19
C TRP A 118 11.03 -3.99 1.76
N VAL A 119 11.65 -4.86 0.97
CA VAL A 119 11.00 -6.09 0.51
C VAL A 119 10.68 -7.01 1.69
N SER A 120 11.59 -7.13 2.63
CA SER A 120 11.39 -7.93 3.85
C SER A 120 10.20 -7.41 4.66
N GLN A 121 10.12 -6.09 4.90
CA GLN A 121 9.00 -5.49 5.61
C GLN A 121 7.68 -5.70 4.88
N ALA A 122 7.70 -5.55 3.55
CA ALA A 122 6.49 -5.70 2.73
C ALA A 122 5.85 -7.07 2.88
N ARG A 123 6.66 -8.10 3.08
CA ARG A 123 6.17 -9.47 3.29
C ARG A 123 5.32 -9.59 4.55
N TYR A 124 5.64 -8.81 5.59
CA TYR A 124 4.85 -8.78 6.82
C TYR A 124 3.63 -7.86 6.71
N LEU A 125 3.66 -6.89 5.79
CA LEU A 125 2.59 -5.92 5.61
C LEU A 125 1.57 -6.36 4.54
N ASP A 126 1.78 -7.47 3.87
CA ASP A 126 0.89 -7.95 2.80
C ASP A 126 -0.35 -8.62 3.40
N ILE A 127 -1.19 -7.80 4.02
CA ILE A 127 -2.40 -8.26 4.72
C ILE A 127 -3.69 -7.73 4.10
N VAL A 128 -3.60 -6.83 3.11
CA VAL A 128 -4.78 -6.24 2.49
C VAL A 128 -5.50 -7.28 1.65
N GLU A 129 -6.78 -7.48 1.96
CA GLU A 129 -7.63 -8.41 1.25
C GLU A 129 -8.10 -7.82 -0.07
N VAL A 130 -7.93 -8.55 -1.16
CA VAL A 130 -8.38 -8.14 -2.48
C VAL A 130 -9.63 -8.93 -2.84
N ALA A 131 -10.60 -8.29 -3.50
CA ALA A 131 -11.87 -8.92 -3.84
C ALA A 131 -11.71 -10.18 -4.69
N GLU A 132 -10.71 -10.21 -5.55
CA GLU A 132 -10.40 -11.38 -6.40
C GLU A 132 -9.82 -12.56 -5.61
N GLU A 133 -9.33 -12.31 -4.41
CA GLU A 133 -8.84 -13.34 -3.49
C GLU A 133 -9.95 -13.79 -2.53
N THR A 134 -11.20 -13.68 -2.97
CA THR A 134 -12.29 -14.07 -2.12
C THR A 134 -12.30 -15.57 -1.87
N ARG A 135 -13.17 -15.96 -1.02
CA ARG A 135 -13.58 -17.32 -0.63
C ARG A 135 -12.70 -18.47 -1.11
N THR A 136 -12.44 -18.56 -2.44
CA THR A 136 -11.75 -19.70 -3.06
C THR A 136 -10.29 -19.78 -2.62
N ASP A 137 -9.58 -18.66 -2.63
CA ASP A 137 -8.17 -18.64 -2.26
C ASP A 137 -7.98 -18.78 -0.76
N ARG A 138 -8.89 -18.21 0.03
CA ARG A 138 -8.90 -18.45 1.48
C ARG A 138 -9.13 -19.91 1.82
N LEU A 139 -10.09 -20.53 1.17
CA LEU A 139 -10.39 -21.94 1.37
C LEU A 139 -9.23 -22.84 0.96
N ARG A 140 -8.53 -22.49 -0.10
CA ARG A 140 -7.33 -23.22 -0.51
C ARG A 140 -6.22 -23.14 0.52
N ARG A 141 -6.02 -21.97 1.13
CA ARG A 141 -5.00 -21.81 2.18
C ARG A 141 -5.34 -22.59 3.43
N TRP A 142 -6.61 -22.80 3.69
CA TRP A 142 -7.10 -23.51 4.86
C TRP A 142 -7.38 -24.99 4.64
N SER A 143 -7.35 -25.46 3.39
CA SER A 143 -7.59 -26.86 3.10
C SER A 143 -6.40 -27.71 3.51
N PRO A 144 -6.55 -28.66 4.43
CA PRO A 144 -5.50 -29.64 4.69
C PRO A 144 -5.31 -30.48 3.45
N ARG A 145 -4.10 -30.67 3.06
CA ARG A 145 -3.77 -31.58 1.96
C ARG A 145 -3.86 -33.02 2.41
#